data_b677e3fa4a3911c5443c2436f40153e4
#
_entry.id   b677e3fa4a3911c5443c2436f40153e4
#
_cell.length_a   1.000
_cell.length_b   1.000
_cell.length_c   1.000
_cell.angle_alpha   90.00
_cell.angle_beta   90.00
_cell.angle_gamma   90.00
#
_symmetry.space_group_name_H-M   'P 1'
#
loop_
_entity.id
_entity.type
_entity.pdbx_description
1 polymer ?
#
loop_
_entity_poly.entity_id
_entity_poly.type
_entity_poly.pdbx_seq_one_letter_code
_entity_poly.pdbx_strand_id
1 'polypeptide(L)'
;MIVKTLLDTDLYKFTTSYAYIKLFPYAMGTFSFNDRNETQYTEDFLKALKAEIKNLSQLRFTEEELEYMTKNCRFLPRVYWEWLSSFRFDPNKIDIHLDEACHLHIEVTDLLYKVTLYEVPLLAIVSEIKNRFFGNVADMNEILCKLSEKIELSNQHQLRFSEFGTRRRFSIDVQETVIKKLNETAQYCTGTSNCNFAMKYGMKMMGTHPHEWFMFHGAQFGYKHANYMALENWVNVYDGDLGIALSDTYTSGIFLSNLSRKQAKLFDGVRCDSGNEFDFTDKLVARYKELGIDSTTKTIVFSNALDFTKALDIQDYCKGKIRCSFGIGTNLTNDTGFTPSNIVMKLTQCKMNVNQEWRECIKLSDDAGKHTGSPEEVQACLYELRLTGNQ
;
A
#
# COMPACT_ATOMS: atom_id res chain seq x y z
N MET A 1 16.59 -2.80 -17.07
CA MET A 1 16.16 -3.06 -15.70
C MET A 1 15.15 -2.01 -15.29
N ILE A 2 13.91 -2.43 -14.96
CA ILE A 2 12.79 -1.54 -14.61
C ILE A 2 12.96 -1.02 -13.17
N VAL A 3 13.24 -1.92 -12.24
CA VAL A 3 13.55 -1.57 -10.83
C VAL A 3 15.06 -1.49 -10.69
N LYS A 4 15.61 -0.31 -10.38
CA LYS A 4 17.05 -0.04 -10.42
C LYS A 4 17.73 -0.06 -9.04
N THR A 5 16.97 0.06 -7.97
CA THR A 5 17.45 0.09 -6.58
C THR A 5 16.47 -0.60 -5.64
N LEU A 6 16.95 -1.05 -4.48
CA LEU A 6 16.09 -1.56 -3.40
C LEU A 6 15.16 -0.48 -2.83
N LEU A 7 15.48 0.81 -3.01
CA LEU A 7 14.63 1.93 -2.61
C LEU A 7 13.46 2.20 -3.57
N ASP A 8 13.42 1.60 -4.77
CA ASP A 8 12.28 1.75 -5.68
C ASP A 8 11.08 0.93 -5.20
N THR A 9 10.61 1.31 -4.03
CA THR A 9 9.49 0.69 -3.30
C THR A 9 8.83 1.70 -2.37
N ASP A 10 7.65 1.35 -1.86
CA ASP A 10 6.91 2.18 -0.93
C ASP A 10 7.43 2.01 0.51
N LEU A 11 7.56 3.10 1.27
CA LEU A 11 8.10 3.14 2.64
C LEU A 11 7.43 2.09 3.55
N TYR A 12 6.11 1.88 3.43
CA TYR A 12 5.41 0.96 4.30
C TYR A 12 5.91 -0.50 4.20
N LYS A 13 6.58 -0.89 3.12
CA LYS A 13 7.18 -2.21 3.00
C LYS A 13 8.34 -2.40 3.95
N PHE A 14 9.18 -1.39 4.11
CA PHE A 14 10.27 -1.43 5.10
C PHE A 14 9.73 -1.41 6.52
N THR A 15 8.74 -0.58 6.81
CA THR A 15 8.17 -0.53 8.16
C THR A 15 7.46 -1.84 8.51
N THR A 16 6.69 -2.43 7.61
CA THR A 16 6.04 -3.72 7.84
C THR A 16 7.06 -4.85 7.98
N SER A 17 8.10 -4.88 7.14
CA SER A 17 9.20 -5.84 7.24
C SER A 17 9.86 -5.80 8.63
N TYR A 18 10.18 -4.60 9.11
CA TYR A 18 10.77 -4.45 10.45
C TYR A 18 9.81 -4.87 11.57
N ALA A 19 8.53 -4.54 11.47
CA ALA A 19 7.54 -4.97 12.45
C ALA A 19 7.46 -6.50 12.54
N TYR A 20 7.50 -7.21 11.41
CA TYR A 20 7.59 -8.67 11.40
C TYR A 20 8.90 -9.19 12.00
N ILE A 21 10.05 -8.60 11.69
CA ILE A 21 11.33 -8.99 12.31
C ILE A 21 11.26 -8.86 13.83
N LYS A 22 10.74 -7.75 14.32
CA LYS A 22 10.72 -7.44 15.76
C LYS A 22 9.79 -8.35 16.56
N LEU A 23 8.60 -8.64 16.01
CA LEU A 23 7.55 -9.36 16.77
C LEU A 23 7.34 -10.82 16.30
N PHE A 24 7.58 -11.11 15.03
CA PHE A 24 7.23 -12.39 14.40
C PHE A 24 8.36 -12.92 13.49
N PRO A 25 9.61 -13.02 13.97
CA PRO A 25 10.78 -13.28 13.11
C PRO A 25 10.74 -14.64 12.38
N TYR A 26 9.93 -15.58 12.86
CA TYR A 26 9.78 -16.92 12.26
C TYR A 26 8.50 -17.08 11.45
N ALA A 27 7.66 -16.06 11.41
CA ALA A 27 6.41 -16.12 10.65
C ALA A 27 6.69 -16.16 9.15
N MET A 28 5.91 -17.00 8.46
CA MET A 28 5.98 -17.20 7.01
C MET A 28 4.69 -16.71 6.37
N GLY A 29 4.77 -16.30 5.12
CA GLY A 29 3.61 -15.88 4.33
C GLY A 29 3.76 -16.20 2.87
N THR A 30 2.63 -16.34 2.21
CA THR A 30 2.50 -16.47 0.76
C THR A 30 1.79 -15.26 0.20
N PHE A 31 2.41 -14.59 -0.76
CA PHE A 31 1.80 -13.50 -1.51
C PHE A 31 1.43 -13.98 -2.91
N SER A 32 0.20 -13.76 -3.31
CA SER A 32 -0.30 -14.14 -4.63
C SER A 32 -0.76 -12.91 -5.42
N PHE A 33 -0.41 -12.90 -6.69
CA PHE A 33 -0.81 -11.87 -7.65
C PHE A 33 -2.26 -12.08 -8.11
N ASN A 34 -2.95 -10.98 -8.39
CA ASN A 34 -4.28 -11.00 -8.97
C ASN A 34 -4.42 -9.85 -9.98
N ASP A 35 -4.71 -10.16 -11.23
CA ASP A 35 -5.14 -9.20 -12.26
C ASP A 35 -6.68 -9.20 -12.31
N ARG A 36 -7.30 -8.18 -11.75
CA ARG A 36 -8.76 -8.02 -11.73
C ARG A 36 -9.38 -7.73 -13.10
N ASN A 37 -8.55 -7.46 -14.10
CA ASN A 37 -9.00 -7.28 -15.49
C ASN A 37 -9.00 -8.60 -16.27
N GLU A 38 -8.57 -9.71 -15.64
CA GLU A 38 -8.49 -11.05 -16.28
C GLU A 38 -7.74 -10.98 -17.64
N THR A 39 -6.63 -10.21 -17.65
CA THR A 39 -5.86 -10.01 -18.88
C THR A 39 -5.21 -11.31 -19.32
N GLN A 40 -5.36 -11.67 -20.59
CA GLN A 40 -4.64 -12.77 -21.20
C GLN A 40 -3.25 -12.31 -21.65
N TYR A 41 -2.24 -13.08 -21.30
CA TYR A 41 -0.85 -12.81 -21.59
C TYR A 41 -0.24 -13.84 -22.52
N THR A 42 0.83 -13.49 -23.22
CA THR A 42 1.54 -14.38 -24.14
C THR A 42 2.77 -15.01 -23.50
N GLU A 43 3.26 -16.11 -24.08
CA GLU A 43 4.53 -16.73 -23.65
C GLU A 43 5.71 -15.76 -23.79
N ASP A 44 5.70 -14.87 -24.77
CA ASP A 44 6.76 -13.88 -24.94
C ASP A 44 6.71 -12.79 -23.84
N PHE A 45 5.50 -12.40 -23.41
CA PHE A 45 5.34 -11.59 -22.21
C PHE A 45 5.91 -12.30 -20.99
N LEU A 46 5.59 -13.56 -20.76
CA LEU A 46 6.08 -14.36 -19.64
C LEU A 46 7.61 -14.46 -19.64
N LYS A 47 8.24 -14.67 -20.80
CA LYS A 47 9.70 -14.70 -20.94
C LYS A 47 10.33 -13.36 -20.56
N ALA A 48 9.77 -12.26 -21.05
CA ALA A 48 10.26 -10.91 -20.74
C ALA A 48 10.10 -10.59 -19.24
N LEU A 49 8.96 -10.99 -18.66
CA LEU A 49 8.69 -10.82 -17.22
C LEU A 49 9.71 -11.60 -16.37
N LYS A 50 9.93 -12.89 -16.68
CA LYS A 50 10.92 -13.73 -15.97
C LYS A 50 12.35 -13.16 -16.09
N ALA A 51 12.72 -12.66 -17.28
CA ALA A 51 14.01 -12.04 -17.49
C ALA A 51 14.21 -10.79 -16.63
N GLU A 52 13.19 -9.92 -16.52
CA GLU A 52 13.26 -8.71 -15.71
C GLU A 52 13.24 -9.03 -14.21
N ILE A 53 12.43 -9.98 -13.76
CA ILE A 53 12.39 -10.42 -12.37
C ILE A 53 13.73 -11.03 -11.92
N LYS A 54 14.42 -11.75 -12.81
CA LYS A 54 15.77 -12.28 -12.52
C LYS A 54 16.77 -11.16 -12.15
N ASN A 55 16.61 -9.97 -12.73
CA ASN A 55 17.46 -8.84 -12.45
C ASN A 55 17.33 -8.32 -11.01
N LEU A 56 16.18 -8.57 -10.32
CA LEU A 56 15.98 -8.18 -8.93
C LEU A 56 17.07 -8.75 -8.00
N SER A 57 17.60 -9.94 -8.31
CA SER A 57 18.68 -10.57 -7.51
C SER A 57 19.98 -9.75 -7.49
N GLN A 58 20.15 -8.83 -8.42
CA GLN A 58 21.35 -7.98 -8.54
C GLN A 58 21.23 -6.71 -7.69
N LEU A 59 20.02 -6.34 -7.23
CA LEU A 59 19.82 -5.11 -6.47
C LEU A 59 20.58 -5.15 -5.13
N ARG A 60 21.20 -4.03 -4.80
CA ARG A 60 21.98 -3.81 -3.58
C ARG A 60 21.68 -2.41 -3.05
N PHE A 61 21.74 -2.24 -1.75
CA PHE A 61 21.86 -0.92 -1.17
C PHE A 61 23.26 -0.34 -1.46
N THR A 62 23.31 0.93 -1.84
CA THR A 62 24.55 1.71 -1.82
C THR A 62 24.78 2.26 -0.41
N GLU A 63 26.02 2.68 -0.12
CA GLU A 63 26.33 3.36 1.15
C GLU A 63 25.53 4.65 1.30
N GLU A 64 25.37 5.42 0.23
CA GLU A 64 24.59 6.64 0.20
C GLU A 64 23.10 6.39 0.54
N GLU A 65 22.49 5.36 -0.05
CA GLU A 65 21.12 4.94 0.27
C GLU A 65 20.98 4.53 1.73
N LEU A 66 21.94 3.78 2.25
CA LEU A 66 21.96 3.34 3.64
C LEU A 66 22.04 4.52 4.62
N GLU A 67 22.93 5.47 4.36
CA GLU A 67 23.07 6.69 5.17
C GLU A 67 21.81 7.56 5.11
N TYR A 68 21.26 7.74 3.89
CA TYR A 68 20.02 8.50 3.71
C TYR A 68 18.86 7.91 4.53
N MET A 69 18.63 6.60 4.42
CA MET A 69 17.53 5.92 5.12
C MET A 69 17.74 5.94 6.63
N THR A 70 18.95 5.71 7.11
CA THR A 70 19.29 5.80 8.54
C THR A 70 19.01 7.18 9.12
N LYS A 71 19.30 8.24 8.36
CA LYS A 71 19.08 9.62 8.78
C LYS A 71 17.61 10.03 8.76
N ASN A 72 16.86 9.59 7.74
CA ASN A 72 15.50 10.09 7.47
C ASN A 72 14.39 9.20 8.01
N CYS A 73 14.67 7.92 8.35
CA CYS A 73 13.72 6.98 8.95
C CYS A 73 14.13 6.62 10.37
N ARG A 74 14.11 7.58 11.30
CA ARG A 74 14.58 7.40 12.69
C ARG A 74 13.75 6.39 13.49
N PHE A 75 12.54 6.10 13.06
CA PHE A 75 11.66 5.06 13.61
C PHE A 75 12.10 3.63 13.22
N LEU A 76 13.06 3.49 12.30
CA LEU A 76 13.69 2.21 11.95
C LEU A 76 15.14 2.21 12.45
N PRO A 77 15.55 1.20 13.27
CA PRO A 77 16.89 1.18 13.84
C PRO A 77 17.95 0.87 12.76
N ARG A 78 19.16 1.35 12.97
CA ARG A 78 20.28 1.14 12.05
C ARG A 78 20.54 -0.33 11.74
N VAL A 79 20.39 -1.21 12.73
CA VAL A 79 20.56 -2.66 12.54
C VAL A 79 19.61 -3.26 11.51
N TYR A 80 18.41 -2.69 11.35
CA TYR A 80 17.49 -3.11 10.29
C TYR A 80 18.04 -2.76 8.89
N TRP A 81 18.58 -1.54 8.72
CA TRP A 81 19.18 -1.12 7.46
C TRP A 81 20.43 -1.93 7.12
N GLU A 82 21.27 -2.26 8.12
CA GLU A 82 22.42 -3.13 7.97
C GLU A 82 21.99 -4.55 7.54
N TRP A 83 20.93 -5.11 8.13
CA TRP A 83 20.34 -6.36 7.67
C TRP A 83 19.86 -6.24 6.23
N LEU A 84 19.10 -5.19 5.89
CA LEU A 84 18.51 -4.99 4.58
C LEU A 84 19.60 -4.78 3.50
N SER A 85 20.77 -4.24 3.84
CA SER A 85 21.92 -4.14 2.92
C SER A 85 22.43 -5.52 2.48
N SER A 86 22.26 -6.54 3.31
CA SER A 86 22.58 -7.93 3.00
C SER A 86 21.45 -8.68 2.27
N PHE A 87 20.24 -8.16 2.29
CA PHE A 87 19.07 -8.78 1.65
C PHE A 87 19.26 -8.86 0.13
N ARG A 88 18.77 -9.95 -0.44
CA ARG A 88 18.71 -10.19 -1.90
C ARG A 88 17.37 -10.81 -2.23
N PHE A 89 16.76 -10.31 -3.28
CA PHE A 89 15.65 -11.02 -3.89
C PHE A 89 16.15 -12.36 -4.46
N ASP A 90 15.40 -13.41 -4.20
CA ASP A 90 15.66 -14.75 -4.74
C ASP A 90 14.60 -15.10 -5.79
N PRO A 91 14.94 -15.03 -7.08
CA PRO A 91 13.98 -15.36 -8.15
C PRO A 91 13.48 -16.81 -8.10
N ASN A 92 14.22 -17.74 -7.46
CA ASN A 92 13.79 -19.13 -7.35
C ASN A 92 12.64 -19.34 -6.35
N LYS A 93 12.35 -18.34 -5.52
CA LYS A 93 11.18 -18.35 -4.60
C LYS A 93 9.91 -17.79 -5.22
N ILE A 94 9.99 -17.33 -6.47
CA ILE A 94 8.88 -16.75 -7.21
C ILE A 94 8.39 -17.79 -8.20
N ASP A 95 7.22 -18.36 -7.93
CA ASP A 95 6.53 -19.18 -8.93
C ASP A 95 5.82 -18.23 -9.91
N ILE A 96 6.11 -18.41 -11.22
CA ILE A 96 5.52 -17.57 -12.28
C ILE A 96 5.19 -18.45 -13.48
N HIS A 97 3.91 -18.49 -13.83
CA HIS A 97 3.42 -19.23 -14.99
C HIS A 97 2.14 -18.60 -15.56
N LEU A 98 1.75 -19.02 -16.76
CA LEU A 98 0.42 -18.79 -17.31
C LEU A 98 -0.42 -20.04 -17.10
N ASP A 99 -1.70 -19.88 -16.77
CA ASP A 99 -2.65 -20.98 -16.75
C ASP A 99 -3.14 -21.37 -18.16
N GLU A 100 -4.05 -22.35 -18.24
CA GLU A 100 -4.62 -22.82 -19.51
C GLU A 100 -5.42 -21.71 -20.24
N ALA A 101 -5.92 -20.72 -19.51
CA ALA A 101 -6.64 -19.56 -20.04
C ALA A 101 -5.70 -18.36 -20.35
N CYS A 102 -4.39 -18.57 -20.23
CA CYS A 102 -3.36 -17.55 -20.43
C CYS A 102 -3.38 -16.42 -19.39
N HIS A 103 -3.94 -16.63 -18.19
CA HIS A 103 -3.85 -15.68 -17.09
C HIS A 103 -2.52 -15.83 -16.36
N LEU A 104 -1.98 -14.70 -15.91
CA LEU A 104 -0.71 -14.65 -15.19
C LEU A 104 -0.87 -15.02 -13.72
N HIS A 105 -0.11 -16.02 -13.28
CA HIS A 105 0.05 -16.39 -11.89
C HIS A 105 1.44 -16.02 -11.40
N ILE A 106 1.51 -15.33 -10.26
CA ILE A 106 2.76 -15.06 -9.53
C ILE A 106 2.51 -15.36 -8.06
N GLU A 107 3.33 -16.20 -7.48
CA GLU A 107 3.29 -16.53 -6.07
C GLU A 107 4.68 -16.49 -5.46
N VAL A 108 4.80 -15.95 -4.25
CA VAL A 108 6.06 -15.89 -3.50
C VAL A 108 5.82 -16.33 -2.07
N THR A 109 6.61 -17.29 -1.59
CA THR A 109 6.54 -17.79 -0.22
C THR A 109 7.91 -17.66 0.46
N ASP A 110 7.96 -16.96 1.59
CA ASP A 110 9.16 -16.84 2.44
C ASP A 110 8.76 -16.41 3.87
N LEU A 111 9.76 -16.16 4.72
CA LEU A 111 9.55 -15.42 5.98
C LEU A 111 8.87 -14.09 5.70
N LEU A 112 7.85 -13.73 6.51
CA LEU A 112 7.00 -12.56 6.25
C LEU A 112 7.80 -11.28 6.06
N TYR A 113 8.83 -11.06 6.89
CA TYR A 113 9.66 -9.87 6.78
C TYR A 113 10.50 -9.78 5.49
N LYS A 114 10.65 -10.90 4.76
CA LYS A 114 11.29 -10.93 3.43
C LYS A 114 10.27 -10.83 2.32
N VAL A 115 9.22 -11.67 2.38
CA VAL A 115 8.26 -11.78 1.28
C VAL A 115 7.47 -10.49 1.06
N THR A 116 7.20 -9.71 2.12
CA THR A 116 6.53 -8.41 1.99
C THR A 116 7.27 -7.44 1.05
N LEU A 117 8.59 -7.56 0.93
CA LEU A 117 9.41 -6.68 0.07
C LEU A 117 9.22 -6.95 -1.43
N TYR A 118 8.67 -8.09 -1.82
CA TYR A 118 8.51 -8.47 -3.24
C TYR A 118 7.32 -7.76 -3.92
N GLU A 119 6.27 -7.37 -3.17
CA GLU A 119 5.01 -6.87 -3.74
C GLU A 119 5.21 -5.70 -4.71
N VAL A 120 5.82 -4.62 -4.24
CA VAL A 120 5.91 -3.37 -5.01
C VAL A 120 6.80 -3.51 -6.25
N PRO A 121 8.01 -4.10 -6.17
CA PRO A 121 8.83 -4.35 -7.34
C PRO A 121 8.15 -5.24 -8.39
N LEU A 122 7.51 -6.33 -7.97
CA LEU A 122 6.83 -7.24 -8.90
C LEU A 122 5.66 -6.54 -9.61
N LEU A 123 4.83 -5.80 -8.89
CA LEU A 123 3.71 -5.06 -9.48
C LEU A 123 4.18 -3.98 -10.45
N ALA A 124 5.22 -3.21 -10.10
CA ALA A 124 5.79 -2.20 -10.97
C ALA A 124 6.36 -2.80 -12.27
N ILE A 125 7.04 -3.96 -12.16
CA ILE A 125 7.57 -4.68 -13.32
C ILE A 125 6.43 -5.18 -14.22
N VAL A 126 5.41 -5.83 -13.65
CA VAL A 126 4.25 -6.33 -14.43
C VAL A 126 3.55 -5.17 -15.13
N SER A 127 3.29 -4.06 -14.42
CA SER A 127 2.61 -2.88 -15.00
C SER A 127 3.38 -2.31 -16.19
N GLU A 128 4.69 -2.12 -16.05
CA GLU A 128 5.51 -1.52 -17.11
C GLU A 128 5.70 -2.47 -18.30
N ILE A 129 5.97 -3.76 -18.06
CA ILE A 129 6.11 -4.75 -19.15
C ILE A 129 4.77 -4.88 -19.90
N LYS A 130 3.64 -4.91 -19.19
CA LYS A 130 2.31 -4.94 -19.82
C LYS A 130 2.13 -3.79 -20.80
N ASN A 131 2.43 -2.55 -20.40
CA ASN A 131 2.32 -1.39 -21.28
C ASN A 131 3.21 -1.53 -22.53
N ARG A 132 4.44 -2.00 -22.37
CA ARG A 132 5.37 -2.24 -23.50
C ARG A 132 4.83 -3.29 -24.49
N PHE A 133 4.29 -4.40 -23.98
CA PHE A 133 3.75 -5.49 -24.82
C PHE A 133 2.46 -5.14 -25.55
N PHE A 134 1.62 -4.31 -24.94
CA PHE A 134 0.42 -3.80 -25.63
C PHE A 134 0.70 -2.60 -26.56
N GLY A 135 1.96 -2.21 -26.70
CA GLY A 135 2.33 -1.08 -27.56
C GLY A 135 1.86 0.28 -27.06
N ASN A 136 1.55 0.37 -25.75
CA ASN A 136 1.15 1.63 -25.13
C ASN A 136 2.36 2.56 -25.04
N VAL A 137 2.25 3.73 -25.66
CA VAL A 137 3.31 4.75 -25.65
C VAL A 137 2.76 6.00 -24.98
N ALA A 138 3.39 6.41 -23.89
CA ALA A 138 2.99 7.60 -23.16
C ALA A 138 3.41 8.87 -23.90
N ASP A 139 2.48 9.79 -24.10
CA ASP A 139 2.81 11.16 -24.56
C ASP A 139 3.17 12.02 -23.33
N MET A 140 4.46 12.29 -23.17
CA MET A 140 4.96 13.05 -22.03
C MET A 140 4.46 14.49 -21.99
N ASN A 141 4.14 15.10 -23.15
CA ASN A 141 3.59 16.45 -23.19
C ASN A 141 2.15 16.46 -22.69
N GLU A 142 1.33 15.47 -23.11
CA GLU A 142 -0.04 15.31 -22.62
C GLU A 142 -0.07 15.07 -21.10
N ILE A 143 0.81 14.18 -20.62
CA ILE A 143 0.93 13.91 -19.17
C ILE A 143 1.29 15.17 -18.39
N LEU A 144 2.29 15.94 -18.85
CA LEU A 144 2.70 17.17 -18.19
C LEU A 144 1.63 18.27 -18.25
N CYS A 145 0.84 18.33 -19.32
CA CYS A 145 -0.29 19.25 -19.42
C CYS A 145 -1.36 18.92 -18.37
N LYS A 146 -1.86 17.67 -18.35
CA LYS A 146 -2.82 17.18 -17.34
C LYS A 146 -2.31 17.35 -15.91
N LEU A 147 -1.04 17.05 -15.68
CA LEU A 147 -0.41 17.21 -14.37
C LEU A 147 -0.37 18.67 -13.93
N SER A 148 -0.09 19.60 -14.86
CA SER A 148 -0.07 21.04 -14.55
C SER A 148 -1.45 21.55 -14.12
N GLU A 149 -2.52 21.11 -14.76
CA GLU A 149 -3.91 21.43 -14.37
C GLU A 149 -4.23 20.92 -12.96
N LYS A 150 -3.83 19.67 -12.65
CA LYS A 150 -4.02 19.07 -11.31
C LYS A 150 -3.23 19.82 -10.23
N ILE A 151 -2.01 20.24 -10.53
CA ILE A 151 -1.17 21.01 -9.62
C ILE A 151 -1.77 22.40 -9.38
N GLU A 152 -2.23 23.07 -10.43
CA GLU A 152 -2.90 24.36 -10.31
C GLU A 152 -4.13 24.26 -9.41
N LEU A 153 -5.00 23.27 -9.66
CA LEU A 153 -6.17 22.99 -8.84
C LEU A 153 -5.81 22.75 -7.37
N SER A 154 -4.78 21.93 -7.12
CA SER A 154 -4.27 21.67 -5.77
C SER A 154 -3.77 22.96 -5.10
N ASN A 155 -3.01 23.79 -5.80
CA ASN A 155 -2.44 25.00 -5.27
C ASN A 155 -3.53 26.06 -4.96
N GLN A 156 -4.51 26.22 -5.84
CA GLN A 156 -5.64 27.14 -5.65
C GLN A 156 -6.48 26.79 -4.42
N HIS A 157 -6.72 25.49 -4.19
CA HIS A 157 -7.60 25.02 -3.12
C HIS A 157 -6.84 24.52 -1.89
N GLN A 158 -5.51 24.66 -1.85
CA GLN A 158 -4.66 24.18 -0.74
C GLN A 158 -4.86 22.69 -0.43
N LEU A 159 -5.07 21.89 -1.48
CA LEU A 159 -5.35 20.45 -1.39
C LEU A 159 -4.07 19.69 -1.02
N ARG A 160 -3.99 19.14 0.19
CA ARG A 160 -2.85 18.37 0.66
C ARG A 160 -2.91 16.93 0.15
N PHE A 161 -1.94 16.53 -0.65
CA PHE A 161 -1.87 15.17 -1.18
C PHE A 161 -0.44 14.60 -1.16
N SER A 162 -0.34 13.29 -1.31
CA SER A 162 0.92 12.55 -1.50
C SER A 162 0.81 11.67 -2.73
N GLU A 163 1.92 11.43 -3.40
CA GLU A 163 2.00 10.51 -4.52
C GLU A 163 2.15 9.06 -4.00
N PHE A 164 1.25 8.14 -4.44
CA PHE A 164 1.16 6.73 -4.04
C PHE A 164 1.07 5.78 -5.24
N GLY A 165 1.71 6.12 -6.36
CA GLY A 165 1.47 5.45 -7.64
C GLY A 165 2.47 4.37 -8.04
N THR A 166 3.50 4.05 -7.23
CA THR A 166 4.61 3.14 -7.61
C THR A 166 4.15 1.79 -8.16
N ARG A 167 3.21 1.13 -7.49
CA ARG A 167 2.78 -0.25 -7.81
C ARG A 167 2.13 -0.40 -9.18
N ARG A 168 1.44 0.64 -9.68
CA ARG A 168 0.69 0.65 -10.94
C ARG A 168 1.13 1.78 -11.85
N ARG A 169 2.35 2.25 -11.70
CA ARG A 169 2.92 3.27 -12.59
C ARG A 169 2.90 2.80 -14.03
N PHE A 170 2.74 3.71 -14.96
CA PHE A 170 2.86 3.39 -16.39
C PHE A 170 4.28 2.88 -16.71
N SER A 171 5.28 3.63 -16.28
CA SER A 171 6.70 3.28 -16.31
C SER A 171 7.47 4.05 -15.24
N ILE A 172 8.70 3.64 -14.96
CA ILE A 172 9.57 4.37 -14.03
C ILE A 172 9.82 5.80 -14.53
N ASP A 173 10.01 6.00 -15.83
CA ASP A 173 10.30 7.30 -16.43
C ASP A 173 9.09 8.25 -16.32
N VAL A 174 7.85 7.74 -16.47
CA VAL A 174 6.64 8.52 -16.25
C VAL A 174 6.51 8.93 -14.79
N GLN A 175 6.68 7.99 -13.85
CA GLN A 175 6.60 8.32 -12.42
C GLN A 175 7.67 9.33 -12.04
N GLU A 176 8.90 9.17 -12.52
CA GLU A 176 9.99 10.10 -12.24
C GLU A 176 9.68 11.52 -12.75
N THR A 177 9.16 11.64 -13.97
CA THR A 177 8.76 12.92 -14.56
C THR A 177 7.65 13.59 -13.75
N VAL A 178 6.66 12.83 -13.34
CA VAL A 178 5.57 13.30 -12.47
C VAL A 178 6.13 13.81 -11.14
N ILE A 179 6.94 13.02 -10.45
CA ILE A 179 7.52 13.39 -9.15
C ILE A 179 8.39 14.64 -9.24
N LYS A 180 9.24 14.74 -10.28
CA LYS A 180 10.05 15.93 -10.51
C LYS A 180 9.17 17.17 -10.64
N LYS A 181 8.12 17.12 -11.46
CA LYS A 181 7.20 18.24 -11.66
C LYS A 181 6.44 18.58 -10.36
N LEU A 182 5.98 17.58 -9.61
CA LEU A 182 5.35 17.79 -8.31
C LEU A 182 6.28 18.50 -7.32
N ASN A 183 7.53 18.06 -7.23
CA ASN A 183 8.52 18.66 -6.34
C ASN A 183 8.83 20.14 -6.68
N GLU A 184 8.83 20.46 -7.98
CA GLU A 184 9.14 21.82 -8.46
C GLU A 184 7.96 22.79 -8.27
N THR A 185 6.69 22.34 -8.40
CA THR A 185 5.58 23.26 -8.61
C THR A 185 4.35 23.03 -7.72
N ALA A 186 4.22 21.85 -7.09
CA ALA A 186 3.06 21.53 -6.25
C ALA A 186 3.29 21.92 -4.78
N GLN A 187 2.80 23.07 -4.37
CA GLN A 187 3.00 23.63 -3.02
C GLN A 187 2.39 22.76 -1.91
N TYR A 188 1.34 22.00 -2.21
CA TYR A 188 0.61 21.18 -1.25
C TYR A 188 0.84 19.68 -1.41
N CYS A 189 1.78 19.27 -2.29
CA CYS A 189 2.29 17.90 -2.31
C CYS A 189 3.12 17.63 -1.08
N THR A 190 2.69 16.71 -0.22
CA THR A 190 3.33 16.45 1.07
C THR A 190 4.45 15.43 0.99
N GLY A 191 4.60 14.73 -0.14
CA GLY A 191 5.66 13.75 -0.38
C GLY A 191 5.25 12.62 -1.32
N THR A 192 6.08 11.59 -1.35
CA THR A 192 5.85 10.35 -2.14
C THR A 192 6.02 9.11 -1.27
N SER A 193 5.32 8.03 -1.60
CA SER A 193 5.55 6.73 -0.95
C SER A 193 6.83 6.05 -1.43
N ASN A 194 7.34 6.41 -2.61
CA ASN A 194 8.52 5.83 -3.22
C ASN A 194 9.81 6.36 -2.57
N CYS A 195 10.54 5.50 -1.88
CA CYS A 195 11.75 5.89 -1.14
C CYS A 195 12.88 6.38 -2.05
N ASN A 196 13.05 5.77 -3.24
CA ASN A 196 14.07 6.19 -4.20
C ASN A 196 13.84 7.63 -4.69
N PHE A 197 12.62 7.95 -5.09
CA PHE A 197 12.31 9.29 -5.55
C PHE A 197 12.28 10.31 -4.42
N ALA A 198 11.88 9.91 -3.22
CA ALA A 198 12.00 10.77 -2.04
C ALA A 198 13.46 11.17 -1.80
N MET A 199 14.38 10.20 -1.85
CA MET A 199 15.81 10.46 -1.75
C MET A 199 16.32 11.37 -2.88
N LYS A 200 16.01 11.01 -4.13
CA LYS A 200 16.53 11.69 -5.31
C LYS A 200 16.11 13.16 -5.40
N TYR A 201 14.90 13.49 -4.96
CA TYR A 201 14.31 14.83 -5.09
C TYR A 201 14.17 15.56 -3.75
N GLY A 202 14.65 14.99 -2.64
CA GLY A 202 14.57 15.62 -1.33
C GLY A 202 13.15 15.75 -0.80
N MET A 203 12.21 14.88 -1.23
CA MET A 203 10.83 14.87 -0.79
C MET A 203 10.67 14.06 0.50
N LYS A 204 9.58 14.31 1.22
CA LYS A 204 9.22 13.49 2.39
C LYS A 204 8.76 12.11 1.96
N MET A 205 9.29 11.07 2.60
CA MET A 205 8.76 9.71 2.46
C MET A 205 7.45 9.58 3.21
N MET A 206 6.40 9.07 2.52
CA MET A 206 5.06 8.90 3.05
C MET A 206 4.70 7.42 3.11
N GLY A 207 4.00 7.02 4.15
CA GLY A 207 3.54 5.65 4.30
C GLY A 207 3.01 5.38 5.70
N THR A 208 2.17 4.37 5.79
CA THR A 208 1.58 3.90 7.04
C THR A 208 1.69 2.38 7.10
N HIS A 209 0.68 1.69 7.59
CA HIS A 209 0.64 0.23 7.54
C HIS A 209 -0.30 -0.30 6.47
N PRO A 210 0.00 -1.49 5.89
CA PRO A 210 -0.79 -2.10 4.85
C PRO A 210 -1.85 -3.05 5.43
N HIS A 211 -2.78 -3.49 4.56
CA HIS A 211 -3.79 -4.49 4.91
C HIS A 211 -3.17 -5.82 5.37
N GLU A 212 -2.04 -6.24 4.78
CA GLU A 212 -1.35 -7.50 5.12
C GLU A 212 -1.06 -7.63 6.63
N TRP A 213 -0.75 -6.52 7.30
CA TRP A 213 -0.50 -6.47 8.73
C TRP A 213 -1.76 -6.88 9.53
N PHE A 214 -2.91 -6.33 9.17
CA PHE A 214 -4.18 -6.68 9.80
C PHE A 214 -4.65 -8.09 9.42
N MET A 215 -4.47 -8.48 8.15
CA MET A 215 -4.80 -9.82 7.64
C MET A 215 -4.00 -10.90 8.38
N PHE A 216 -2.70 -10.70 8.59
CA PHE A 216 -1.86 -11.57 9.41
C PHE A 216 -2.41 -11.71 10.84
N HIS A 217 -2.78 -10.58 11.48
CA HIS A 217 -3.32 -10.60 12.83
C HIS A 217 -4.67 -11.32 12.91
N GLY A 218 -5.53 -11.18 11.91
CA GLY A 218 -6.78 -11.92 11.85
C GLY A 218 -6.57 -13.43 11.74
N ALA A 219 -5.70 -13.85 10.83
CA ALA A 219 -5.38 -15.26 10.64
C ALA A 219 -4.74 -15.89 11.89
N GLN A 220 -3.91 -15.14 12.65
CA GLN A 220 -3.19 -15.70 13.79
C GLN A 220 -3.89 -15.55 15.13
N PHE A 221 -4.67 -14.48 15.32
CA PHE A 221 -5.26 -14.13 16.63
C PHE A 221 -6.80 -14.10 16.62
N GLY A 222 -7.44 -14.44 15.48
CA GLY A 222 -8.89 -14.37 15.28
C GLY A 222 -9.37 -12.98 14.81
N TYR A 223 -10.45 -12.98 14.04
CA TYR A 223 -10.93 -11.79 13.34
C TYR A 223 -11.45 -10.70 14.29
N LYS A 224 -12.08 -11.08 15.40
CA LYS A 224 -12.57 -10.14 16.43
C LYS A 224 -11.45 -9.31 17.06
N HIS A 225 -10.26 -9.87 17.18
CA HIS A 225 -9.13 -9.24 17.84
C HIS A 225 -8.14 -8.61 16.86
N ALA A 226 -8.30 -8.85 15.56
CA ALA A 226 -7.35 -8.46 14.53
C ALA A 226 -7.00 -6.98 14.56
N ASN A 227 -8.00 -6.09 14.49
CA ASN A 227 -7.77 -4.64 14.49
C ASN A 227 -7.08 -4.18 15.79
N TYR A 228 -7.57 -4.65 16.94
CA TYR A 228 -6.99 -4.27 18.22
C TYR A 228 -5.53 -4.71 18.34
N MET A 229 -5.24 -5.97 18.05
CA MET A 229 -3.88 -6.54 18.16
C MET A 229 -2.93 -5.92 17.14
N ALA A 230 -3.39 -5.67 15.92
CA ALA A 230 -2.58 -5.03 14.89
C ALA A 230 -2.16 -3.62 15.31
N LEU A 231 -3.07 -2.84 15.89
CA LEU A 231 -2.78 -1.48 16.37
C LEU A 231 -1.87 -1.49 17.61
N GLU A 232 -2.12 -2.34 18.60
CA GLU A 232 -1.26 -2.44 19.79
C GLU A 232 0.15 -2.89 19.41
N ASN A 233 0.30 -3.89 18.55
CA ASN A 233 1.58 -4.37 18.09
C ASN A 233 2.32 -3.31 17.26
N TRP A 234 1.61 -2.47 16.49
CA TRP A 234 2.23 -1.35 15.78
C TRP A 234 2.78 -0.30 16.75
N VAL A 235 2.02 0.05 17.77
CA VAL A 235 2.49 0.96 18.85
C VAL A 235 3.70 0.36 19.58
N ASN A 236 3.70 -0.95 19.88
CA ASN A 236 4.82 -1.63 20.51
C ASN A 236 6.11 -1.63 19.66
N VAL A 237 5.98 -1.49 18.35
CA VAL A 237 7.12 -1.42 17.43
C VAL A 237 7.62 0.01 17.28
N TYR A 238 6.71 0.99 17.15
CA TYR A 238 7.00 2.35 16.68
C TYR A 238 6.76 3.45 17.72
N ASP A 239 6.38 3.10 18.95
CA ASP A 239 6.20 4.03 20.09
C ASP A 239 5.27 5.23 19.78
N GLY A 240 4.38 5.09 18.79
CA GLY A 240 3.45 6.13 18.33
C GLY A 240 3.82 6.80 17.01
N ASP A 241 5.04 6.59 16.50
CA ASP A 241 5.38 6.99 15.13
C ASP A 241 4.50 6.24 14.10
N LEU A 242 4.37 6.80 12.88
CA LEU A 242 3.55 6.23 11.81
C LEU A 242 2.07 6.07 12.22
N GLY A 243 1.55 7.05 12.92
CA GLY A 243 0.28 7.03 13.65
C GLY A 243 -0.99 7.19 12.78
N ILE A 244 -1.04 6.66 11.56
CA ILE A 244 -2.26 6.64 10.73
C ILE A 244 -2.79 5.21 10.63
N ALA A 245 -3.87 4.91 11.36
CA ALA A 245 -4.47 3.58 11.44
C ALA A 245 -5.27 3.23 10.16
N LEU A 246 -5.03 2.06 9.57
CA LEU A 246 -5.83 1.57 8.45
C LEU A 246 -7.15 0.96 8.96
N SER A 247 -8.29 1.29 8.34
CA SER A 247 -9.60 1.02 8.93
C SER A 247 -10.43 -0.06 8.25
N ASP A 248 -10.16 -0.41 6.99
CA ASP A 248 -11.10 -1.15 6.15
C ASP A 248 -10.75 -2.63 5.90
N THR A 249 -9.81 -3.20 6.63
CA THR A 249 -9.44 -4.61 6.43
C THR A 249 -10.60 -5.55 6.75
N TYR A 250 -11.26 -5.33 7.89
CA TYR A 250 -12.44 -6.08 8.34
C TYR A 250 -13.68 -5.19 8.41
N THR A 251 -13.87 -4.34 7.44
CA THR A 251 -14.80 -3.23 7.33
C THR A 251 -14.54 -2.08 8.30
N SER A 252 -14.84 -0.86 7.86
CA SER A 252 -14.71 0.34 8.69
C SER A 252 -15.66 0.31 9.90
N GLY A 253 -16.83 -0.31 9.77
CA GLY A 253 -17.78 -0.48 10.88
C GLY A 253 -17.18 -1.28 12.04
N ILE A 254 -16.55 -2.42 11.75
CA ILE A 254 -15.85 -3.23 12.77
C ILE A 254 -14.65 -2.47 13.35
N PHE A 255 -13.87 -1.80 12.51
CA PHE A 255 -12.76 -0.99 13.00
C PHE A 255 -13.21 0.07 14.00
N LEU A 256 -14.23 0.85 13.64
CA LEU A 256 -14.76 1.93 14.50
C LEU A 256 -15.31 1.38 15.81
N SER A 257 -16.03 0.25 15.79
CA SER A 257 -16.54 -0.39 17.01
C SER A 257 -15.42 -0.86 17.95
N ASN A 258 -14.30 -1.31 17.39
CA ASN A 258 -13.15 -1.83 18.13
C ASN A 258 -12.15 -0.74 18.56
N LEU A 259 -12.22 0.46 17.96
CA LEU A 259 -11.29 1.55 18.27
C LEU A 259 -11.44 1.98 19.73
N SER A 260 -10.45 1.67 20.55
CA SER A 260 -10.43 2.06 21.96
C SER A 260 -10.06 3.53 22.14
N ARG A 261 -10.44 4.12 23.30
CA ARG A 261 -10.03 5.49 23.66
C ARG A 261 -8.51 5.64 23.71
N LYS A 262 -7.79 4.62 24.17
CA LYS A 262 -6.31 4.61 24.20
C LYS A 262 -5.76 4.76 22.77
N GLN A 263 -6.20 3.90 21.86
CA GLN A 263 -5.76 3.94 20.46
C GLN A 263 -6.16 5.25 19.77
N ALA A 264 -7.40 5.72 19.96
CA ALA A 264 -7.86 6.99 19.42
C ALA A 264 -7.03 8.20 19.90
N LYS A 265 -6.41 8.12 21.08
CA LYS A 265 -5.47 9.14 21.57
C LYS A 265 -4.09 9.00 20.95
N LEU A 266 -3.56 7.77 20.84
CA LEU A 266 -2.19 7.50 20.38
C LEU A 266 -2.02 7.72 18.87
N PHE A 267 -3.03 7.33 18.07
CA PHE A 267 -2.96 7.53 16.63
C PHE A 267 -3.31 8.96 16.22
N ASP A 268 -2.55 9.53 15.28
CA ASP A 268 -2.76 10.87 14.73
C ASP A 268 -3.99 10.92 13.81
N GLY A 269 -4.39 9.78 13.29
CA GLY A 269 -5.51 9.70 12.37
C GLY A 269 -5.81 8.30 11.87
N VAL A 270 -6.67 8.24 10.86
CA VAL A 270 -7.16 7.00 10.25
C VAL A 270 -7.06 7.10 8.74
N ARG A 271 -6.74 5.99 8.07
CA ARG A 271 -6.76 5.85 6.61
C ARG A 271 -8.07 5.19 6.17
N CYS A 272 -8.77 5.86 5.26
CA CYS A 272 -9.94 5.35 4.53
C CYS A 272 -9.49 4.89 3.14
N ASP A 273 -9.57 3.58 2.84
CA ASP A 273 -9.08 2.98 1.60
C ASP A 273 -10.18 2.27 0.79
N SER A 274 -11.41 2.28 1.27
CA SER A 274 -12.59 1.75 0.60
C SER A 274 -13.89 2.35 1.15
N GLY A 275 -15.02 2.08 0.50
CA GLY A 275 -16.34 2.55 0.88
C GLY A 275 -16.61 4.02 0.53
N ASN A 276 -17.66 4.60 1.12
CA ASN A 276 -18.05 5.99 0.91
C ASN A 276 -17.30 6.91 1.89
N GLU A 277 -16.54 7.84 1.38
CA GLU A 277 -15.67 8.74 2.15
C GLU A 277 -16.45 9.72 3.05
N PHE A 278 -17.64 10.14 2.62
CA PHE A 278 -18.51 11.06 3.38
C PHE A 278 -19.12 10.34 4.58
N ASP A 279 -19.69 9.16 4.38
CA ASP A 279 -20.24 8.31 5.44
C ASP A 279 -19.16 7.92 6.45
N PHE A 280 -17.98 7.55 5.96
CA PHE A 280 -16.84 7.22 6.82
C PHE A 280 -16.45 8.41 7.70
N THR A 281 -16.37 9.60 7.11
CA THR A 281 -16.05 10.83 7.84
C THR A 281 -17.02 11.07 8.99
N ASP A 282 -18.33 11.01 8.74
CA ASP A 282 -19.35 11.26 9.76
C ASP A 282 -19.31 10.18 10.87
N LYS A 283 -19.16 8.91 10.51
CA LYS A 283 -19.02 7.80 11.48
C LYS A 283 -17.78 7.95 12.36
N LEU A 284 -16.63 8.32 11.77
CA LEU A 284 -15.39 8.51 12.53
C LEU A 284 -15.46 9.72 13.46
N VAL A 285 -16.03 10.85 13.01
CA VAL A 285 -16.24 12.05 13.83
C VAL A 285 -17.16 11.73 15.00
N ALA A 286 -18.27 11.01 14.77
CA ALA A 286 -19.17 10.54 15.81
C ALA A 286 -18.42 9.64 16.81
N ARG A 287 -17.61 8.70 16.33
CA ARG A 287 -16.81 7.82 17.18
C ARG A 287 -15.80 8.56 18.04
N TYR A 288 -15.08 9.54 17.49
CA TYR A 288 -14.18 10.39 18.28
C TYR A 288 -14.94 11.15 19.37
N LYS A 289 -16.12 11.69 19.06
CA LYS A 289 -16.97 12.37 20.04
C LYS A 289 -17.38 11.44 21.19
N GLU A 290 -17.83 10.21 20.89
CA GLU A 290 -18.14 9.19 21.90
C GLU A 290 -16.94 8.87 22.81
N LEU A 291 -15.75 8.84 22.24
CA LEU A 291 -14.50 8.56 22.96
C LEU A 291 -13.96 9.78 23.70
N GLY A 292 -14.60 10.95 23.60
CA GLY A 292 -14.15 12.20 24.18
C GLY A 292 -12.85 12.72 23.56
N ILE A 293 -12.73 12.59 22.24
CA ILE A 293 -11.59 13.08 21.42
C ILE A 293 -12.09 14.21 20.53
N ASP A 294 -11.37 15.30 20.47
CA ASP A 294 -11.62 16.39 19.53
C ASP A 294 -11.16 15.95 18.13
N SER A 295 -12.13 15.69 17.24
CA SER A 295 -11.87 15.25 15.87
C SER A 295 -11.07 16.26 15.04
N THR A 296 -11.13 17.57 15.34
CA THR A 296 -10.38 18.60 14.63
C THR A 296 -8.86 18.50 14.82
N THR A 297 -8.43 17.75 15.85
CA THR A 297 -7.01 17.44 16.10
C THR A 297 -6.51 16.22 15.33
N LYS A 298 -7.43 15.45 14.73
CA LYS A 298 -7.16 14.19 14.02
C LYS A 298 -7.21 14.36 12.50
N THR A 299 -6.66 13.38 11.78
CA THR A 299 -6.57 13.42 10.31
C THR A 299 -7.17 12.17 9.70
N ILE A 300 -7.93 12.31 8.60
CA ILE A 300 -8.23 11.19 7.71
C ILE A 300 -7.30 11.26 6.51
N VAL A 301 -6.64 10.16 6.19
CA VAL A 301 -5.95 9.97 4.92
C VAL A 301 -6.85 9.16 4.00
N PHE A 302 -7.38 9.78 2.96
CA PHE A 302 -8.18 9.12 1.94
C PHE A 302 -7.28 8.58 0.83
N SER A 303 -7.53 7.35 0.36
CA SER A 303 -6.69 6.70 -0.66
C SER A 303 -7.45 5.75 -1.61
N ASN A 304 -8.78 5.82 -1.64
CA ASN A 304 -9.62 4.97 -2.47
C ASN A 304 -9.86 5.58 -3.86
N ALA A 305 -9.08 5.16 -4.87
CA ALA A 305 -9.28 5.51 -6.28
C ALA A 305 -9.58 7.01 -6.53
N LEU A 306 -8.77 7.89 -5.95
CA LEU A 306 -8.97 9.32 -5.97
C LEU A 306 -8.43 9.98 -7.24
N ASP A 307 -9.19 10.96 -7.74
CA ASP A 307 -8.73 12.06 -8.57
C ASP A 307 -8.78 13.39 -7.78
N PHE A 308 -8.33 14.48 -8.41
CA PHE A 308 -8.27 15.79 -7.75
C PHE A 308 -9.66 16.41 -7.53
N THR A 309 -10.63 16.15 -8.40
CA THR A 309 -12.00 16.66 -8.25
C THR A 309 -12.68 16.02 -7.05
N LYS A 310 -12.66 14.68 -6.98
CA LYS A 310 -13.19 13.94 -5.83
C LYS A 310 -12.49 14.33 -4.53
N ALA A 311 -11.18 14.54 -4.56
CA ALA A 311 -10.43 14.97 -3.39
C ALA A 311 -10.86 16.35 -2.88
N LEU A 312 -11.20 17.28 -3.76
CA LEU A 312 -11.74 18.59 -3.38
C LEU A 312 -13.12 18.49 -2.73
N ASP A 313 -14.02 17.68 -3.29
CA ASP A 313 -15.36 17.46 -2.71
C ASP A 313 -15.25 16.92 -1.29
N ILE A 314 -14.35 15.95 -1.09
CA ILE A 314 -14.07 15.38 0.24
C ILE A 314 -13.45 16.42 1.17
N GLN A 315 -12.49 17.22 0.68
CA GLN A 315 -11.87 18.29 1.48
C GLN A 315 -12.91 19.29 1.98
N ASP A 316 -13.81 19.73 1.10
CA ASP A 316 -14.88 20.66 1.43
C ASP A 316 -15.83 20.08 2.48
N TYR A 317 -16.16 18.80 2.35
CA TYR A 317 -16.98 18.10 3.32
C TYR A 317 -16.34 17.96 4.71
N CYS A 318 -15.03 17.79 4.77
CA CYS A 318 -14.27 17.66 6.01
C CYS A 318 -14.07 19.00 6.75
N LYS A 319 -14.29 20.15 6.10
CA LYS A 319 -14.07 21.48 6.71
C LYS A 319 -14.82 21.64 8.02
N GLY A 320 -14.08 22.01 9.07
CA GLY A 320 -14.61 22.21 10.42
C GLY A 320 -14.95 20.92 11.19
N LYS A 321 -14.85 19.74 10.56
CA LYS A 321 -15.12 18.44 11.18
C LYS A 321 -13.84 17.71 11.60
N ILE A 322 -12.88 17.59 10.68
CA ILE A 322 -11.65 16.81 10.83
C ILE A 322 -10.64 17.25 9.77
N ARG A 323 -9.35 17.08 10.01
CA ARG A 323 -8.33 17.32 8.99
C ARG A 323 -8.33 16.19 7.97
N CYS A 324 -7.97 16.49 6.73
CA CYS A 324 -7.84 15.48 5.69
C CYS A 324 -6.56 15.64 4.85
N SER A 325 -6.12 14.55 4.27
CA SER A 325 -5.04 14.47 3.29
C SER A 325 -5.33 13.31 2.32
N PHE A 326 -4.73 13.34 1.13
CA PHE A 326 -5.08 12.43 0.06
C PHE A 326 -3.86 11.66 -0.45
N GLY A 327 -3.99 10.33 -0.59
CA GLY A 327 -3.01 9.48 -1.26
C GLY A 327 -3.47 9.21 -2.68
N ILE A 328 -2.81 9.78 -3.68
CA ILE A 328 -3.20 9.67 -5.09
C ILE A 328 -2.19 8.81 -5.84
N GLY A 329 -2.64 7.74 -6.46
CA GLY A 329 -1.82 6.77 -7.17
C GLY A 329 -1.87 6.90 -8.68
N THR A 330 -2.64 6.04 -9.35
CA THR A 330 -2.70 5.94 -10.82
C THR A 330 -3.13 7.22 -11.52
N ASN A 331 -3.93 8.05 -10.87
CA ASN A 331 -4.32 9.36 -11.40
C ASN A 331 -3.12 10.34 -11.53
N LEU A 332 -1.98 10.03 -10.90
CA LEU A 332 -0.71 10.76 -11.08
C LEU A 332 0.24 10.02 -12.02
N THR A 333 0.52 8.74 -11.75
CA THR A 333 1.62 8.01 -12.38
C THR A 333 1.22 7.14 -13.57
N ASN A 334 -0.08 7.11 -13.90
CA ASN A 334 -0.64 6.33 -15.01
C ASN A 334 -1.88 6.99 -15.66
N ASP A 335 -1.90 8.31 -15.69
CA ASP A 335 -2.91 9.09 -16.43
C ASP A 335 -2.40 9.43 -17.84
N THR A 336 -2.26 8.38 -18.64
CA THR A 336 -1.59 8.39 -19.95
C THR A 336 -2.54 8.23 -21.13
N GLY A 337 -3.86 8.29 -20.89
CA GLY A 337 -4.87 7.97 -21.90
C GLY A 337 -5.14 6.47 -22.09
N PHE A 338 -4.31 5.60 -21.50
CA PHE A 338 -4.53 4.16 -21.45
C PHE A 338 -5.14 3.74 -20.10
N THR A 339 -5.93 2.67 -20.11
CA THR A 339 -6.50 2.12 -18.87
C THR A 339 -5.39 1.56 -17.97
N PRO A 340 -5.21 2.07 -16.74
CA PRO A 340 -4.24 1.54 -15.81
C PRO A 340 -4.51 0.06 -15.47
N SER A 341 -3.44 -0.69 -15.28
CA SER A 341 -3.56 -2.09 -14.82
C SER A 341 -4.24 -2.15 -13.46
N ASN A 342 -5.27 -3.01 -13.31
CA ASN A 342 -5.94 -3.25 -12.03
C ASN A 342 -5.36 -4.49 -11.34
N ILE A 343 -4.05 -4.44 -11.13
CA ILE A 343 -3.27 -5.53 -10.53
C ILE A 343 -3.02 -5.28 -9.05
N VAL A 344 -2.99 -6.36 -8.29
CA VAL A 344 -2.65 -6.35 -6.86
C VAL A 344 -1.84 -7.59 -6.51
N MET A 345 -1.08 -7.53 -5.43
CA MET A 345 -0.45 -8.69 -4.81
C MET A 345 -0.83 -8.68 -3.33
N LYS A 346 -1.31 -9.80 -2.80
CA LYS A 346 -1.88 -9.88 -1.46
C LYS A 346 -1.31 -11.06 -0.69
N LEU A 347 -1.17 -10.89 0.62
CA LEU A 347 -0.93 -11.98 1.54
C LEU A 347 -2.17 -12.89 1.54
N THR A 348 -2.02 -14.12 1.04
CA THR A 348 -3.11 -15.10 0.93
C THR A 348 -3.10 -16.12 2.05
N GLN A 349 -1.92 -16.48 2.53
CA GLN A 349 -1.73 -17.43 3.62
C GLN A 349 -0.58 -17.01 4.52
N CYS A 350 -0.66 -17.37 5.80
CA CYS A 350 0.44 -17.17 6.73
C CYS A 350 0.46 -18.24 7.84
N LYS A 351 1.62 -18.37 8.50
CA LYS A 351 1.80 -19.19 9.72
C LYS A 351 2.86 -18.57 10.61
N MET A 352 2.77 -18.81 11.93
CA MET A 352 3.69 -18.21 12.91
C MET A 352 5.10 -18.78 12.85
N ASN A 353 5.25 -20.03 12.43
CA ASN A 353 6.54 -20.72 12.29
C ASN A 353 6.39 -21.97 11.40
N VAL A 354 7.49 -22.63 11.10
CA VAL A 354 7.54 -23.81 10.22
C VAL A 354 6.72 -25.00 10.72
N ASN A 355 6.48 -25.11 12.04
CA ASN A 355 5.77 -26.25 12.65
C ASN A 355 4.25 -26.05 12.72
N GLN A 356 3.74 -24.88 12.35
CA GLN A 356 2.31 -24.60 12.31
C GLN A 356 1.72 -24.80 10.92
N GLU A 357 0.43 -25.09 10.88
CA GLU A 357 -0.30 -25.13 9.63
C GLU A 357 -0.53 -23.75 9.04
N TRP A 358 -0.67 -23.69 7.73
CA TRP A 358 -1.02 -22.49 7.01
C TRP A 358 -2.47 -22.08 7.32
N ARG A 359 -2.68 -20.79 7.49
CA ARG A 359 -3.99 -20.17 7.67
C ARG A 359 -4.22 -19.14 6.58
N GLU A 360 -5.43 -19.11 6.04
CA GLU A 360 -5.82 -18.09 5.08
C GLU A 360 -5.84 -16.70 5.68
N CYS A 361 -5.50 -15.72 4.87
CA CYS A 361 -5.49 -14.32 5.25
C CYS A 361 -6.64 -13.59 4.56
N ILE A 362 -7.64 -13.17 5.34
CA ILE A 362 -8.87 -12.56 4.84
C ILE A 362 -8.79 -11.04 4.86
N LYS A 363 -9.27 -10.43 3.77
CA LYS A 363 -9.66 -9.02 3.72
C LYS A 363 -11.12 -8.94 3.30
N LEU A 364 -11.97 -8.25 4.08
CA LEU A 364 -13.37 -8.01 3.71
C LEU A 364 -13.52 -6.76 2.83
N SER A 365 -12.96 -5.61 3.22
CA SER A 365 -13.18 -4.30 2.58
C SER A 365 -14.61 -3.76 2.77
N ASP A 366 -14.81 -2.45 2.57
CA ASP A 366 -16.15 -1.84 2.54
C ASP A 366 -16.76 -1.85 1.13
N ASP A 367 -15.96 -2.15 0.10
CA ASP A 367 -16.43 -2.24 -1.29
C ASP A 367 -16.87 -3.66 -1.61
N ALA A 368 -18.08 -3.83 -2.09
CA ALA A 368 -18.62 -5.12 -2.52
C ALA A 368 -17.71 -5.78 -3.58
N GLY A 369 -17.45 -7.07 -3.42
CA GLY A 369 -16.61 -7.86 -4.35
C GLY A 369 -15.10 -7.63 -4.25
N LYS A 370 -14.62 -6.82 -3.31
CA LYS A 370 -13.17 -6.61 -3.08
C LYS A 370 -12.58 -7.48 -1.98
N HIS A 371 -13.30 -8.46 -1.47
CA HIS A 371 -12.78 -9.40 -0.47
C HIS A 371 -11.64 -10.29 -1.01
N THR A 372 -10.89 -10.87 -0.10
CA THR A 372 -9.80 -11.83 -0.38
C THR A 372 -9.97 -13.02 0.56
N GLY A 373 -9.71 -14.23 0.07
CA GLY A 373 -9.85 -15.49 0.78
C GLY A 373 -10.83 -16.43 0.10
N SER A 374 -10.85 -17.70 0.52
CA SER A 374 -11.84 -18.67 0.05
C SER A 374 -13.26 -18.27 0.51
N PRO A 375 -14.31 -18.65 -0.23
CA PRO A 375 -15.67 -18.37 0.17
C PRO A 375 -15.99 -18.89 1.59
N GLU A 376 -15.46 -20.06 1.94
CA GLU A 376 -15.66 -20.71 3.25
C GLU A 376 -15.04 -19.87 4.38
N GLU A 377 -13.80 -19.43 4.22
CA GLU A 377 -13.12 -18.66 5.24
C GLU A 377 -13.65 -17.23 5.33
N VAL A 378 -14.09 -16.63 4.22
CA VAL A 378 -14.83 -15.35 4.23
C VAL A 378 -16.12 -15.49 5.03
N GLN A 379 -16.90 -16.56 4.86
CA GLN A 379 -18.11 -16.80 5.63
C GLN A 379 -17.81 -17.00 7.13
N ALA A 380 -16.75 -17.74 7.45
CA ALA A 380 -16.29 -17.91 8.84
C ALA A 380 -15.93 -16.55 9.47
N CYS A 381 -15.21 -15.71 8.74
CA CYS A 381 -14.86 -14.35 9.15
C CYS A 381 -16.12 -13.49 9.40
N LEU A 382 -17.07 -13.48 8.47
CA LEU A 382 -18.34 -12.76 8.62
C LEU A 382 -19.13 -13.23 9.84
N TYR A 383 -19.20 -14.53 10.06
CA TYR A 383 -19.88 -15.12 11.21
C TYR A 383 -19.20 -14.71 12.53
N GLU A 384 -17.87 -14.82 12.62
CA GLU A 384 -17.11 -14.42 13.81
C GLU A 384 -17.32 -12.93 14.14
N LEU A 385 -17.34 -12.07 13.13
CA LEU A 385 -17.55 -10.63 13.24
C LEU A 385 -19.03 -10.24 13.42
N ARG A 386 -19.96 -11.21 13.37
CA ARG A 386 -21.41 -10.99 13.42
C ARG A 386 -21.95 -10.07 12.32
N LEU A 387 -21.31 -10.12 11.15
CA LEU A 387 -21.79 -9.48 9.96
C LEU A 387 -22.73 -10.43 9.23
N THR A 388 -23.98 -10.05 9.04
CA THR A 388 -24.95 -10.86 8.28
C THR A 388 -24.61 -10.80 6.80
N GLY A 389 -24.60 -11.95 6.12
CA GLY A 389 -24.09 -12.14 4.77
C GLY A 389 -24.87 -11.49 3.62
N ASN A 390 -25.15 -10.20 3.73
CA ASN A 390 -25.68 -9.35 2.65
C ASN A 390 -24.76 -8.11 2.50
N GLN A 391 -23.51 -8.35 2.10
CA GLN A 391 -22.62 -7.31 1.57
C GLN A 391 -21.98 -7.77 0.27
#